data_739ea650dbf5479c176cc247217017eb
#
_entry.id   739ea650dbf5479c176cc247217017eb
#
_cell.length_a   1.000
_cell.length_b   1.000
_cell.length_c   1.000
_cell.angle_alpha   90.00
_cell.angle_beta   90.00
_cell.angle_gamma   90.00
#
_symmetry.space_group_name_H-M   'P 1'
#
loop_
_entity.id
_entity.type
_entity.pdbx_description
1 polymer ?
#
loop_
_entity_poly.entity_id
_entity_poly.type
_entity_poly.pdbx_seq_one_letter_code
_entity_poly.pdbx_strand_id
1 'polypeptide(L)'
;NFSANNHVADAANISLGIVAPDGRDGMIQHSEEFAEAGIPFVFDPGQGLPMFNRDELLRFIDLADYAAMNDYEAKMLEEKTGKTLSDIAGSLKALVVTRGGDGSAIYTGGKHIDIPLVTADEIVDPTGCGDSYRSGLLYGIQSGFDWETTGRLASLLGAIKIANKGP
;
A
#
# COMPACT_ATOMS: atom_id res chain seq x y z
N ASN A 1 4.06 -18.17 14.25
CA ASN A 1 3.44 -17.03 13.59
C ASN A 1 3.36 -15.89 14.61
N PHE A 2 4.38 -15.01 14.64
CA PHE A 2 4.50 -14.00 15.69
C PHE A 2 3.34 -12.98 15.64
N SER A 3 2.95 -12.56 14.45
CA SER A 3 1.90 -11.56 14.25
C SER A 3 0.50 -12.05 14.66
N ALA A 4 0.18 -13.32 14.47
CA ALA A 4 -1.12 -13.89 14.85
C ALA A 4 -1.40 -13.91 16.36
N ASN A 5 -0.40 -13.55 17.20
CA ASN A 5 -0.57 -13.41 18.64
C ASN A 5 -0.80 -11.96 19.09
N ASN A 6 -0.74 -11.02 18.15
CA ASN A 6 -0.99 -9.59 18.41
C ASN A 6 -2.31 -9.21 17.75
N HIS A 7 -3.07 -8.35 18.40
CA HIS A 7 -4.37 -7.91 17.91
C HIS A 7 -4.41 -6.39 17.72
N VAL A 8 -5.21 -5.92 16.78
CA VAL A 8 -5.42 -4.48 16.59
C VAL A 8 -5.94 -3.83 17.88
N ALA A 9 -6.75 -4.55 18.64
CA ALA A 9 -7.29 -4.09 19.93
C ALA A 9 -6.23 -3.90 21.03
N ASP A 10 -5.04 -4.47 20.89
CA ASP A 10 -3.94 -4.31 21.84
C ASP A 10 -3.29 -2.92 21.78
N ALA A 11 -3.53 -2.18 20.70
CA ALA A 11 -3.03 -0.83 20.52
C ALA A 11 -4.13 0.21 20.67
N ALA A 12 -3.83 1.31 21.37
CA ALA A 12 -4.77 2.40 21.59
C ALA A 12 -4.59 3.53 20.57
N ASN A 13 -5.69 4.24 20.28
CA ASN A 13 -5.68 5.45 19.45
C ASN A 13 -5.16 5.27 18.02
N ILE A 14 -5.45 4.14 17.40
CA ILE A 14 -5.13 3.90 16.00
C ILE A 14 -6.13 4.65 15.14
N SER A 15 -5.65 5.49 14.23
CA SER A 15 -6.47 6.25 13.26
C SER A 15 -6.29 5.79 11.82
N LEU A 16 -5.20 5.07 11.52
CA LEU A 16 -4.90 4.49 10.23
C LEU A 16 -3.98 3.29 10.43
N GLY A 17 -4.25 2.19 9.74
CA GLY A 17 -3.43 0.98 9.75
C GLY A 17 -2.77 0.72 8.39
N ILE A 18 -1.82 -0.20 8.40
CA ILE A 18 -1.29 -0.84 7.20
C ILE A 18 -1.14 -2.34 7.45
N VAL A 19 -1.66 -3.14 6.54
CA VAL A 19 -1.45 -4.59 6.52
C VAL A 19 -0.41 -4.87 5.44
N ALA A 20 0.84 -4.95 5.89
CA ALA A 20 2.03 -5.18 5.07
C ALA A 20 2.42 -6.66 5.08
N PRO A 21 3.38 -7.09 4.22
CA PRO A 21 3.79 -8.49 4.12
C PRO A 21 4.22 -9.10 5.46
N ASP A 22 3.51 -10.13 5.87
CA ASP A 22 3.74 -10.91 7.07
C ASP A 22 3.24 -12.36 6.84
N GLY A 23 3.05 -13.12 7.90
CA GLY A 23 2.43 -14.43 7.81
C GLY A 23 0.98 -14.35 7.33
N ARG A 24 0.60 -15.30 6.44
CA ARG A 24 -0.73 -15.33 5.81
C ARG A 24 -1.88 -15.14 6.80
N ASP A 25 -1.88 -15.89 7.89
CA ASP A 25 -2.97 -15.87 8.87
C ASP A 25 -3.02 -14.54 9.63
N GLY A 26 -1.87 -13.94 9.93
CA GLY A 26 -1.78 -12.62 10.56
C GLY A 26 -2.31 -11.51 9.66
N MET A 27 -2.00 -11.54 8.37
CA MET A 27 -2.52 -10.56 7.42
C MET A 27 -4.05 -10.64 7.31
N ILE A 28 -4.62 -11.84 7.23
CA ILE A 28 -6.09 -12.05 7.20
C ILE A 28 -6.71 -11.52 8.49
N GLN A 29 -6.21 -11.97 9.64
CA GLN A 29 -6.70 -11.57 10.95
C GLN A 29 -6.70 -10.05 11.13
N HIS A 30 -5.56 -9.39 10.90
CA HIS A 30 -5.45 -7.95 11.10
C HIS A 30 -6.33 -7.14 10.15
N SER A 31 -6.52 -7.58 8.91
CA SER A 31 -7.44 -6.92 7.98
C SER A 31 -8.89 -7.00 8.47
N GLU A 32 -9.32 -8.13 9.00
CA GLU A 32 -10.64 -8.31 9.58
C GLU A 32 -10.80 -7.47 10.85
N GLU A 33 -9.81 -7.47 11.74
CA GLU A 33 -9.81 -6.70 12.98
C GLU A 33 -9.86 -5.17 12.72
N PHE A 34 -9.11 -4.65 11.74
CA PHE A 34 -9.19 -3.25 11.34
C PHE A 34 -10.59 -2.89 10.83
N ALA A 35 -11.16 -3.72 9.96
CA ALA A 35 -12.50 -3.51 9.42
C ALA A 35 -13.58 -3.58 10.52
N GLU A 36 -13.53 -4.55 11.41
CA GLU A 36 -14.44 -4.69 12.55
C GLU A 36 -14.36 -3.50 13.52
N ALA A 37 -13.16 -2.97 13.74
CA ALA A 37 -12.94 -1.79 14.57
C ALA A 37 -13.32 -0.48 13.87
N GLY A 38 -13.65 -0.50 12.58
CA GLY A 38 -13.91 0.70 11.79
C GLY A 38 -12.68 1.59 11.59
N ILE A 39 -11.50 1.02 11.69
CA ILE A 39 -10.22 1.71 11.51
C ILE A 39 -9.79 1.56 10.04
N PRO A 40 -9.65 2.67 9.28
CA PRO A 40 -9.19 2.59 7.90
C PRO A 40 -7.79 2.01 7.81
N PHE A 41 -7.53 1.23 6.76
CA PHE A 41 -6.20 0.68 6.56
C PHE A 41 -5.80 0.59 5.08
N VAL A 42 -4.49 0.56 4.87
CA VAL A 42 -3.86 0.30 3.58
C VAL A 42 -3.55 -1.18 3.47
N PHE A 43 -4.04 -1.85 2.43
CA PHE A 43 -3.61 -3.20 2.07
C PHE A 43 -2.36 -3.12 1.19
N ASP A 44 -1.24 -3.63 1.70
CA ASP A 44 0.03 -3.75 1.01
C ASP A 44 0.43 -5.22 0.94
N PRO A 45 0.04 -5.94 -0.12
CA PRO A 45 0.33 -7.37 -0.21
C PRO A 45 1.81 -7.68 -0.35
N GLY A 46 2.56 -6.79 -1.01
CA GLY A 46 3.97 -6.94 -1.28
C GLY A 46 4.32 -8.35 -1.77
N GLN A 47 5.46 -8.85 -1.33
CA GLN A 47 5.91 -10.21 -1.61
C GLN A 47 5.01 -11.32 -1.06
N GLY A 48 4.05 -11.00 -0.21
CA GLY A 48 3.06 -11.95 0.33
C GLY A 48 1.93 -12.28 -0.66
N LEU A 49 1.73 -11.49 -1.70
CA LEU A 49 0.62 -11.67 -2.65
C LEU A 49 0.48 -13.09 -3.20
N PRO A 50 1.56 -13.82 -3.55
CA PRO A 50 1.44 -15.20 -4.03
C PRO A 50 0.78 -16.18 -3.06
N MET A 51 0.84 -15.91 -1.74
CA MET A 51 0.29 -16.80 -0.70
C MET A 51 -1.25 -16.87 -0.71
N PHE A 52 -1.91 -15.87 -1.32
CA PHE A 52 -3.36 -15.73 -1.28
C PHE A 52 -4.02 -16.25 -2.54
N ASN A 53 -5.19 -16.88 -2.37
CA ASN A 53 -6.07 -17.25 -3.48
C ASN A 53 -6.92 -16.04 -3.91
N ARG A 54 -7.73 -16.26 -4.97
CA ARG A 54 -8.61 -15.24 -5.55
C ARG A 54 -9.58 -14.64 -4.53
N ASP A 55 -10.26 -15.50 -3.78
CA ASP A 55 -11.33 -15.06 -2.88
C ASP A 55 -10.77 -14.29 -1.68
N GLU A 56 -9.61 -14.70 -1.18
CA GLU A 56 -8.87 -13.98 -0.14
C GLU A 56 -8.41 -12.60 -0.61
N LEU A 57 -7.87 -12.48 -1.83
CA LEU A 57 -7.47 -11.19 -2.39
C LEU A 57 -8.67 -10.25 -2.58
N LEU A 58 -9.79 -10.76 -3.07
CA LEU A 58 -11.02 -10.00 -3.15
C LEU A 58 -11.52 -9.56 -1.77
N ARG A 59 -11.40 -10.44 -0.78
CA ARG A 59 -11.77 -10.11 0.60
C ARG A 59 -10.92 -8.98 1.18
N PHE A 60 -9.60 -8.99 0.96
CA PHE A 60 -8.73 -7.87 1.36
C PHE A 60 -9.15 -6.55 0.71
N ILE A 61 -9.45 -6.58 -0.59
CA ILE A 61 -9.90 -5.40 -1.34
C ILE A 61 -11.23 -4.88 -0.78
N ASP A 62 -12.15 -5.76 -0.43
CA ASP A 62 -13.46 -5.38 0.12
C ASP A 62 -13.36 -4.80 1.54
N LEU A 63 -12.37 -5.22 2.33
CA LEU A 63 -12.16 -4.74 3.71
C LEU A 63 -11.34 -3.47 3.77
N ALA A 64 -10.38 -3.28 2.85
CA ALA A 64 -9.44 -2.17 2.88
C ALA A 64 -10.06 -0.85 2.39
N ASP A 65 -9.61 0.26 2.96
CA ASP A 65 -9.92 1.60 2.43
C ASP A 65 -8.98 1.99 1.30
N TYR A 66 -7.72 1.55 1.38
CA TYR A 66 -6.66 1.88 0.44
C TYR A 66 -5.87 0.62 0.09
N ALA A 67 -5.20 0.64 -1.07
CA ALA A 67 -4.21 -0.37 -1.40
C ALA A 67 -2.94 0.29 -1.99
N ALA A 68 -1.79 -0.31 -1.71
CA ALA A 68 -0.51 0.12 -2.26
C ALA A 68 0.31 -1.09 -2.68
N MET A 69 0.88 -1.05 -3.88
CA MET A 69 1.65 -2.15 -4.45
C MET A 69 2.58 -1.64 -5.56
N ASN A 70 3.52 -2.45 -6.00
CA ASN A 70 4.27 -2.15 -7.21
C ASN A 70 3.56 -2.67 -8.47
N ASP A 71 4.06 -2.32 -9.64
CA ASP A 71 3.49 -2.69 -10.95
C ASP A 71 3.47 -4.20 -11.19
N TYR A 72 4.46 -4.93 -10.71
CA TYR A 72 4.51 -6.39 -10.79
C TYR A 72 3.42 -7.04 -9.92
N GLU A 73 3.26 -6.55 -8.69
CA GLU A 73 2.21 -6.98 -7.76
C GLU A 73 0.82 -6.63 -8.30
N ALA A 74 0.67 -5.44 -8.86
CA ALA A 74 -0.56 -4.99 -9.48
C ALA A 74 -1.01 -5.92 -10.63
N LYS A 75 -0.08 -6.28 -11.51
CA LYS A 75 -0.34 -7.23 -12.59
C LYS A 75 -0.72 -8.61 -12.06
N MET A 76 -0.01 -9.11 -11.04
CA MET A 76 -0.32 -10.40 -10.41
C MET A 76 -1.71 -10.36 -9.74
N LEU A 77 -2.09 -9.24 -9.14
CA LEU A 77 -3.41 -9.06 -8.54
C LEU A 77 -4.52 -9.13 -9.60
N GLU A 78 -4.35 -8.47 -10.76
CA GLU A 78 -5.27 -8.57 -11.89
C GLU A 78 -5.40 -10.02 -12.39
N GLU A 79 -4.27 -10.71 -12.59
CA GLU A 79 -4.25 -12.10 -13.06
C GLU A 79 -4.96 -13.06 -12.09
N LYS A 80 -4.70 -12.92 -10.79
CA LYS A 80 -5.30 -13.77 -9.76
C LYS A 80 -6.77 -13.48 -9.53
N THR A 81 -7.19 -12.23 -9.56
CA THR A 81 -8.57 -11.82 -9.28
C THR A 81 -9.47 -11.84 -10.51
N GLY A 82 -8.89 -11.71 -11.70
CA GLY A 82 -9.62 -11.53 -12.95
C GLY A 82 -10.29 -10.15 -13.05
N LYS A 83 -9.90 -9.18 -12.22
CA LYS A 83 -10.40 -7.80 -12.23
C LYS A 83 -9.31 -6.87 -12.74
N THR A 84 -9.70 -5.79 -13.43
CA THR A 84 -8.76 -4.72 -13.79
C THR A 84 -8.41 -3.85 -12.59
N LEU A 85 -7.28 -3.14 -12.64
CA LEU A 85 -6.93 -2.16 -11.58
C LEU A 85 -8.02 -1.09 -11.40
N SER A 86 -8.70 -0.72 -12.48
CA SER A 86 -9.82 0.22 -12.41
C SER A 86 -11.01 -0.35 -11.63
N ASP A 87 -11.33 -1.63 -11.83
CA ASP A 87 -12.39 -2.31 -11.08
C ASP A 87 -12.04 -2.42 -9.59
N ILE A 88 -10.78 -2.78 -9.29
CA ILE A 88 -10.25 -2.87 -7.93
C ILE A 88 -10.30 -1.50 -7.24
N ALA A 89 -9.82 -0.46 -7.92
CA ALA A 89 -9.83 0.91 -7.40
C ALA A 89 -11.25 1.43 -7.15
N GLY A 90 -12.25 0.91 -7.87
CA GLY A 90 -13.66 1.25 -7.64
C GLY A 90 -14.20 0.83 -6.28
N SER A 91 -13.59 -0.16 -5.63
CA SER A 91 -13.93 -0.62 -4.27
C SER A 91 -13.14 0.11 -3.18
N LEU A 92 -12.12 0.89 -3.54
CA LEU A 92 -11.20 1.54 -2.63
C LEU A 92 -11.35 3.08 -2.68
N LYS A 93 -10.95 3.76 -1.62
CA LYS A 93 -10.79 5.24 -1.64
C LYS A 93 -9.64 5.64 -2.55
N ALA A 94 -8.56 4.85 -2.56
CA ALA A 94 -7.48 4.95 -3.54
C ALA A 94 -6.67 3.65 -3.66
N LEU A 95 -6.18 3.39 -4.87
CA LEU A 95 -5.19 2.37 -5.19
C LEU A 95 -3.93 3.07 -5.71
N VAL A 96 -2.79 2.79 -5.08
CA VAL A 96 -1.49 3.34 -5.45
C VAL A 96 -0.62 2.26 -6.07
N VAL A 97 -0.09 2.52 -7.26
CA VAL A 97 0.82 1.61 -7.96
C VAL A 97 2.15 2.30 -8.21
N THR A 98 3.21 1.83 -7.56
CA THR A 98 4.57 2.32 -7.80
C THR A 98 5.20 1.63 -9.01
N ARG A 99 5.96 2.37 -9.81
CA ARG A 99 6.53 1.92 -11.10
C ARG A 99 8.05 2.16 -11.16
N GLY A 100 8.72 2.08 -10.02
CA GLY A 100 10.16 2.34 -9.91
C GLY A 100 10.56 3.67 -10.51
N GLY A 101 11.44 3.66 -11.51
CA GLY A 101 11.93 4.86 -12.21
C GLY A 101 10.86 5.64 -13.00
N ASP A 102 9.68 5.06 -13.22
CA ASP A 102 8.57 5.69 -13.94
C ASP A 102 7.57 6.38 -12.98
N GLY A 103 7.94 6.54 -11.71
CA GLY A 103 7.11 7.19 -10.71
C GLY A 103 6.01 6.30 -10.18
N SER A 104 4.79 6.83 -10.01
CA SER A 104 3.65 6.06 -9.54
C SER A 104 2.33 6.55 -10.13
N ALA A 105 1.29 5.74 -10.00
CA ALA A 105 -0.07 6.06 -10.40
C ALA A 105 -1.00 5.94 -9.20
N ILE A 106 -1.94 6.86 -9.05
CA ILE A 106 -2.98 6.84 -8.02
C ILE A 106 -4.34 6.80 -8.69
N TYR A 107 -5.10 5.74 -8.45
CA TYR A 107 -6.47 5.56 -8.91
C TYR A 107 -7.41 5.94 -7.78
N THR A 108 -8.25 6.95 -7.97
CA THR A 108 -9.19 7.45 -6.94
C THR A 108 -10.38 8.13 -7.58
N GLY A 109 -11.59 7.88 -7.07
CA GLY A 109 -12.81 8.54 -7.53
C GLY A 109 -13.06 8.40 -9.04
N GLY A 110 -12.71 7.26 -9.62
CA GLY A 110 -12.81 7.01 -11.06
C GLY A 110 -11.78 7.76 -11.92
N LYS A 111 -10.76 8.37 -11.28
CA LYS A 111 -9.69 9.10 -11.94
C LYS A 111 -8.35 8.39 -11.76
N HIS A 112 -7.43 8.73 -12.65
CA HIS A 112 -6.05 8.28 -12.62
C HIS A 112 -5.14 9.52 -12.55
N ILE A 113 -4.24 9.54 -11.57
CA ILE A 113 -3.28 10.63 -11.33
C ILE A 113 -1.88 10.04 -11.47
N ASP A 114 -1.11 10.50 -12.46
CA ASP A 114 0.30 10.15 -12.57
C ASP A 114 1.15 11.04 -11.67
N ILE A 115 1.96 10.41 -10.83
CA ILE A 115 2.91 11.08 -9.95
C ILE A 115 4.31 10.89 -10.55
N PRO A 116 4.97 11.97 -10.97
CA PRO A 116 6.31 11.87 -11.51
C PRO A 116 7.30 11.42 -10.45
N LEU A 117 8.33 10.71 -10.91
CA LEU A 117 9.47 10.38 -10.04
C LEU A 117 10.13 11.66 -9.54
N VAL A 118 10.44 11.72 -8.27
CA VAL A 118 11.41 12.68 -7.73
C VAL A 118 12.80 12.08 -7.94
N THR A 119 13.63 12.79 -8.70
CA THR A 119 14.99 12.32 -8.99
C THR A 119 15.85 12.44 -7.75
N ALA A 120 16.51 11.35 -7.38
CA ALA A 120 17.53 11.36 -6.34
C ALA A 120 18.86 11.88 -6.90
N ASP A 121 19.65 12.55 -6.06
CA ASP A 121 20.98 13.02 -6.46
C ASP A 121 21.93 11.86 -6.78
N GLU A 122 21.82 10.77 -6.04
CA GLU A 122 22.58 9.52 -6.22
C GLU A 122 21.69 8.31 -6.01
N ILE A 123 22.01 7.21 -6.68
CA ILE A 123 21.38 5.89 -6.45
C ILE A 123 22.38 5.03 -5.71
N VAL A 124 22.19 4.90 -4.40
CA VAL A 124 23.10 4.19 -3.49
C VAL A 124 22.55 2.82 -3.12
N ASP A 125 21.29 2.77 -2.67
CA ASP A 125 20.68 1.53 -2.19
C ASP A 125 19.15 1.56 -2.36
N PRO A 126 18.56 0.70 -3.19
CA PRO A 126 17.11 0.66 -3.40
C PRO A 126 16.34 -0.02 -2.26
N THR A 127 17.04 -0.67 -1.29
CA THR A 127 16.40 -1.35 -0.16
C THR A 127 15.60 -0.37 0.67
N GLY A 128 14.34 -0.67 0.98
CA GLY A 128 13.46 0.18 1.79
C GLY A 128 12.85 1.37 1.05
N CYS A 129 13.11 1.57 -0.26
CA CYS A 129 12.46 2.65 -1.03
C CYS A 129 10.94 2.51 -1.04
N GLY A 130 10.44 1.28 -1.15
CA GLY A 130 9.02 0.98 -1.05
C GLY A 130 8.44 1.38 0.31
N ASP A 131 9.13 1.04 1.39
CA ASP A 131 8.69 1.35 2.77
C ASP A 131 8.72 2.86 3.02
N SER A 132 9.74 3.56 2.53
CA SER A 132 9.83 5.01 2.59
C SER A 132 8.70 5.69 1.79
N TYR A 133 8.38 5.17 0.60
CA TYR A 133 7.23 5.63 -0.17
C TYR A 133 5.94 5.46 0.63
N ARG A 134 5.73 4.29 1.24
CA ARG A 134 4.54 3.99 2.06
C ARG A 134 4.46 4.89 3.29
N SER A 135 5.59 5.24 3.91
CA SER A 135 5.61 6.21 5.02
C SER A 135 5.06 7.57 4.60
N GLY A 136 5.47 8.08 3.44
CA GLY A 136 4.93 9.32 2.87
C GLY A 136 3.45 9.22 2.50
N LEU A 137 3.04 8.08 1.96
CA LEU A 137 1.64 7.80 1.65
C LEU A 137 0.76 7.83 2.91
N LEU A 138 1.16 7.10 3.96
CA LEU A 138 0.44 7.06 5.23
C LEU A 138 0.35 8.44 5.86
N TYR A 139 1.46 9.19 5.86
CA TYR A 139 1.47 10.56 6.39
C TYR A 139 0.54 11.50 5.62
N GLY A 140 0.52 11.43 4.29
CA GLY A 140 -0.36 12.24 3.45
C GLY A 140 -1.83 11.93 3.68
N ILE A 141 -2.20 10.63 3.76
CA ILE A 141 -3.55 10.18 4.09
C ILE A 141 -3.97 10.69 5.48
N GLN A 142 -3.12 10.49 6.49
CA GLN A 142 -3.37 10.91 7.87
C GLN A 142 -3.53 12.43 7.99
N SER A 143 -2.78 13.19 7.21
CA SER A 143 -2.82 14.66 7.20
C SER A 143 -3.96 15.23 6.35
N GLY A 144 -4.69 14.40 5.62
CA GLY A 144 -5.78 14.84 4.75
C GLY A 144 -5.30 15.61 3.51
N PHE A 145 -4.09 15.37 3.04
CA PHE A 145 -3.57 16.00 1.81
C PHE A 145 -4.32 15.47 0.59
N ASP A 146 -4.38 16.29 -0.47
CA ASP A 146 -4.83 15.81 -1.76
C ASP A 146 -3.88 14.72 -2.32
N TRP A 147 -4.39 13.93 -3.27
CA TRP A 147 -3.65 12.77 -3.76
C TRP A 147 -2.38 13.12 -4.54
N GLU A 148 -2.34 14.27 -5.22
CA GLU A 148 -1.14 14.73 -5.92
C GLU A 148 -0.04 15.10 -4.91
N THR A 149 -0.37 15.86 -3.88
CA THR A 149 0.54 16.23 -2.78
C THR A 149 1.01 14.98 -2.03
N THR A 150 0.09 14.07 -1.70
CA THR A 150 0.41 12.79 -1.03
C THR A 150 1.39 11.96 -1.85
N GLY A 151 1.13 11.79 -3.15
CA GLY A 151 2.00 11.02 -4.04
C GLY A 151 3.38 11.65 -4.24
N ARG A 152 3.44 12.98 -4.36
CA ARG A 152 4.73 13.71 -4.47
C ARG A 152 5.56 13.59 -3.19
N LEU A 153 4.94 13.69 -2.02
CA LEU A 153 5.61 13.46 -0.73
C LEU A 153 6.16 12.04 -0.63
N ALA A 154 5.34 11.05 -0.99
CA ALA A 154 5.75 9.64 -0.99
C ALA A 154 6.93 9.40 -1.94
N SER A 155 6.89 9.98 -3.15
CA SER A 155 7.98 9.92 -4.13
C SER A 155 9.26 10.59 -3.62
N LEU A 156 9.14 11.73 -2.93
CA LEU A 156 10.27 12.43 -2.32
C LEU A 156 10.96 11.59 -1.24
N LEU A 157 10.19 10.94 -0.36
CA LEU A 157 10.77 10.07 0.67
C LEU A 157 11.47 8.86 0.05
N GLY A 158 10.94 8.28 -1.01
CA GLY A 158 11.62 7.24 -1.79
C GLY A 158 12.94 7.72 -2.40
N ALA A 159 12.96 8.96 -2.95
CA ALA A 159 14.16 9.57 -3.51
C ALA A 159 15.23 9.87 -2.45
N ILE A 160 14.83 10.36 -1.27
CA ILE A 160 15.76 10.57 -0.14
C ILE A 160 16.34 9.22 0.30
N LYS A 161 15.50 8.17 0.38
CA LYS A 161 15.94 6.85 0.82
C LYS A 161 16.95 6.23 -0.12
N ILE A 162 16.71 6.25 -1.44
CA ILE A 162 17.59 5.61 -2.42
C ILE A 162 19.01 6.21 -2.45
N ALA A 163 19.15 7.48 -2.03
CA ALA A 163 20.43 8.17 -1.90
C ALA A 163 21.21 7.80 -0.63
N ASN A 164 20.64 6.95 0.25
CA ASN A 164 21.25 6.56 1.51
C ASN A 164 21.31 5.02 1.63
N LYS A 165 22.35 4.52 2.32
CA LYS A 165 22.56 3.10 2.57
C LYS A 165 21.69 2.59 3.72
N GLY A 166 21.20 1.35 3.58
CA GLY A 166 20.37 0.64 4.57
C GLY A 166 18.88 0.96 4.42
N PRO A 167 17.99 0.21 5.11
CA PRO A 167 16.56 0.44 5.09
C PRO A 167 16.16 1.72 5.82
#